data_0065860cbf1c902472e320c5eb63acaf
#
_entry.id   0065860cbf1c902472e320c5eb63acaf
#
_cell.length_a   1.000
_cell.length_b   1.000
_cell.length_c   1.000
_cell.angle_alpha   90.00
_cell.angle_beta   90.00
_cell.angle_gamma   90.00
#
_symmetry.space_group_name_H-M   'P 1'
#
loop_
_entity.id
_entity.type
_entity.pdbx_description
1 polymer ?
#
loop_
_entity_poly.entity_id
_entity_poly.type
_entity_poly.pdbx_seq_one_letter_code
_entity_poly.pdbx_strand_id
1 'polypeptide(L)'
;MIVLYIILAVLVLLLAVVLLRTAAFHPKAEAFRTYAPVEFDREAAVTNLQRLIRCRTVSYTDASKEDPAEFEKLIALLPELYPHVYEKCTLTRLPDRGLLFYWAGKAHDEASVMMAHFDVVPVEEENWKKPPFEGIIEDGVLWGRGTLDTKVTFNGVLTAADHLIAQGFQPEQDIYFAFSGQEEINGPGAVNIVHWFQEHNINIQLVVDEGGAVVEDVFPGVKQPCALIGIAEKGMMNLEYSVSSAGGHASAPKPHTPVGALADACCKVENHPFTMHITAPAAKMFDTLGRHSTFLYRMIFANLWLFGGILDNLCKKQGGELNALMRTTVAFTQMQGSKASNVIPPSASMVSNMRLNPADTMESAMEYIRGVIGNDAVTLRCVEGMNPSPISETDCPAWDKVASAVAGTWQGSLVSPYLMVQCSDSRHYGPVSNHVYRFSAMDLTAEERSTIHGNNERIRTEVIGRAVEFYIRLMSQC
;
A
#
# COMPACT_ATOMS: atom_id res chain seq x y z
N MET A 1 -42.07 -31.35 23.69
CA MET A 1 -40.90 -32.28 23.73
C MET A 1 -40.32 -32.50 22.34
N ILE A 2 -41.06 -32.93 21.33
CA ILE A 2 -40.53 -33.19 19.96
C ILE A 2 -39.80 -31.97 19.37
N VAL A 3 -40.41 -30.78 19.45
CA VAL A 3 -39.78 -29.53 18.96
C VAL A 3 -38.42 -29.24 19.63
N LEU A 4 -38.32 -29.49 20.96
CA LEU A 4 -37.08 -29.31 21.68
C LEU A 4 -35.98 -30.30 21.22
N TYR A 5 -36.33 -31.56 20.96
CA TYR A 5 -35.39 -32.55 20.42
C TYR A 5 -34.94 -32.19 18.99
N ILE A 6 -35.85 -31.68 18.16
CA ILE A 6 -35.49 -31.20 16.81
C ILE A 6 -34.49 -30.02 16.91
N ILE A 7 -34.78 -29.02 17.74
CA ILE A 7 -33.88 -27.89 17.95
C ILE A 7 -32.52 -28.38 18.45
N LEU A 8 -32.48 -29.27 19.42
CA LEU A 8 -31.23 -29.83 19.96
C LEU A 8 -30.44 -30.58 18.88
N ALA A 9 -31.12 -31.42 18.07
CA ALA A 9 -30.50 -32.15 16.98
C ALA A 9 -29.89 -31.19 15.92
N VAL A 10 -30.61 -30.11 15.58
CA VAL A 10 -30.10 -29.09 14.64
C VAL A 10 -28.87 -28.38 15.23
N LEU A 11 -28.88 -28.02 16.51
CA LEU A 11 -27.72 -27.38 17.17
C LEU A 11 -26.51 -28.33 17.23
N VAL A 12 -26.71 -29.61 17.52
CA VAL A 12 -25.63 -30.62 17.52
C VAL A 12 -25.04 -30.78 16.13
N LEU A 13 -25.92 -30.87 15.09
CA LEU A 13 -25.49 -30.96 13.70
C LEU A 13 -24.70 -29.72 13.28
N LEU A 14 -25.20 -28.53 13.62
CA LEU A 14 -24.52 -27.26 13.36
C LEU A 14 -23.14 -27.23 14.01
N LEU A 15 -23.03 -27.59 15.29
CA LEU A 15 -21.76 -27.66 16.01
C LEU A 15 -20.81 -28.67 15.35
N ALA A 16 -21.32 -29.84 14.95
CA ALA A 16 -20.49 -30.83 14.25
C ALA A 16 -19.96 -30.29 12.92
N VAL A 17 -20.79 -29.61 12.13
CA VAL A 17 -20.35 -28.94 10.88
C VAL A 17 -19.28 -27.91 11.15
N VAL A 18 -19.47 -27.04 12.14
CA VAL A 18 -18.49 -26.01 12.54
C VAL A 18 -17.15 -26.64 12.93
N LEU A 19 -17.16 -27.68 13.76
CA LEU A 19 -15.95 -28.37 14.21
C LEU A 19 -15.25 -29.12 13.08
N LEU A 20 -15.99 -29.80 12.21
CA LEU A 20 -15.41 -30.52 11.05
C LEU A 20 -14.77 -29.54 10.07
N ARG A 21 -15.42 -28.42 9.75
CA ARG A 21 -14.86 -27.37 8.90
C ARG A 21 -13.60 -26.76 9.54
N THR A 22 -13.61 -26.51 10.85
CA THR A 22 -12.45 -25.99 11.59
C THR A 22 -11.29 -26.99 11.57
N ALA A 23 -11.55 -28.27 11.73
CA ALA A 23 -10.53 -29.32 11.64
C ALA A 23 -9.94 -29.43 10.24
N ALA A 24 -10.76 -29.32 9.18
CA ALA A 24 -10.30 -29.32 7.80
C ALA A 24 -9.54 -28.02 7.41
N PHE A 25 -9.78 -26.92 8.13
CA PHE A 25 -9.15 -25.62 7.91
C PHE A 25 -7.83 -25.50 8.68
N HIS A 26 -6.88 -26.43 8.41
CA HIS A 26 -5.54 -26.42 8.97
C HIS A 26 -4.52 -25.90 7.95
N PRO A 27 -3.29 -25.54 8.36
CA PRO A 27 -2.23 -25.17 7.44
C PRO A 27 -2.06 -26.22 6.33
N LYS A 28 -1.92 -25.77 5.09
CA LYS A 28 -1.59 -26.65 3.97
C LYS A 28 -0.15 -27.11 4.14
N ALA A 29 0.14 -28.35 3.76
CA ALA A 29 1.52 -28.83 3.73
C ALA A 29 2.28 -28.05 2.64
N GLU A 30 3.24 -27.26 3.05
CA GLU A 30 4.19 -26.60 2.16
C GLU A 30 5.41 -27.51 1.97
N ALA A 31 5.91 -27.60 0.74
CA ALA A 31 7.18 -28.27 0.50
C ALA A 31 8.28 -27.45 1.18
N PHE A 32 9.01 -28.10 2.09
CA PHE A 32 10.17 -27.47 2.72
C PHE A 32 11.20 -27.16 1.63
N ARG A 33 11.42 -25.88 1.36
CA ARG A 33 12.46 -25.42 0.44
C ARG A 33 13.61 -24.85 1.25
N THR A 34 14.82 -25.33 0.98
CA THR A 34 16.04 -24.73 1.51
C THR A 34 16.54 -23.71 0.51
N TYR A 35 16.75 -22.49 0.96
CA TYR A 35 17.30 -21.41 0.14
C TYR A 35 18.79 -21.22 0.50
N ALA A 36 19.64 -21.16 -0.52
CA ALA A 36 21.04 -20.85 -0.32
C ALA A 36 21.21 -19.38 0.13
N PRO A 37 22.20 -19.09 0.97
CA PRO A 37 22.57 -17.70 1.27
C PRO A 37 22.93 -16.93 0.00
N VAL A 38 22.65 -15.63 -0.01
CA VAL A 38 23.08 -14.71 -1.07
C VAL A 38 24.22 -13.87 -0.53
N GLU A 39 25.36 -13.94 -1.19
CA GLU A 39 26.55 -13.18 -0.84
C GLU A 39 26.64 -11.93 -1.71
N PHE A 40 26.71 -10.76 -1.07
CA PHE A 40 26.90 -9.45 -1.71
C PHE A 40 27.47 -8.46 -0.70
N ASP A 41 27.93 -7.30 -1.15
CA ASP A 41 28.47 -6.24 -0.29
C ASP A 41 27.35 -5.51 0.47
N ARG A 42 27.08 -5.96 1.70
CA ARG A 42 26.07 -5.36 2.59
C ARG A 42 26.45 -3.97 3.08
N GLU A 43 27.76 -3.70 3.26
CA GLU A 43 28.24 -2.38 3.72
C GLU A 43 28.07 -1.34 2.61
N ALA A 44 28.39 -1.71 1.37
CA ALA A 44 28.11 -0.85 0.22
C ALA A 44 26.61 -0.52 0.10
N ALA A 45 25.72 -1.50 0.28
CA ALA A 45 24.26 -1.27 0.24
C ALA A 45 23.82 -0.23 1.28
N VAL A 46 24.33 -0.30 2.52
CA VAL A 46 24.04 0.66 3.59
C VAL A 46 24.61 2.04 3.26
N THR A 47 25.85 2.09 2.79
CA THR A 47 26.53 3.34 2.41
C THR A 47 25.81 4.04 1.24
N ASN A 48 25.36 3.29 0.26
CA ASN A 48 24.61 3.81 -0.89
C ASN A 48 23.30 4.45 -0.43
N LEU A 49 22.50 3.74 0.39
CA LEU A 49 21.27 4.31 0.94
C LEU A 49 21.54 5.56 1.77
N GLN A 50 22.60 5.57 2.62
CA GLN A 50 22.99 6.74 3.40
C GLN A 50 23.25 7.96 2.50
N ARG A 51 23.93 7.76 1.36
CA ARG A 51 24.21 8.82 0.39
C ARG A 51 22.95 9.33 -0.32
N LEU A 52 22.00 8.42 -0.63
CA LEU A 52 20.71 8.77 -1.22
C LEU A 52 19.84 9.58 -0.24
N ILE A 53 19.87 9.24 1.06
CA ILE A 53 19.14 10.01 2.10
C ILE A 53 19.62 11.45 2.18
N ARG A 54 20.90 11.72 1.90
CA ARG A 54 21.49 13.07 1.90
C ARG A 54 21.06 13.94 0.71
N CYS A 55 20.29 13.40 -0.22
CA CYS A 55 19.63 14.16 -1.27
C CYS A 55 18.19 14.50 -0.81
N ARG A 56 17.91 15.79 -0.65
CA ARG A 56 16.62 16.30 -0.13
C ARG A 56 15.55 16.34 -1.23
N THR A 57 15.20 15.20 -1.78
CA THR A 57 14.23 15.08 -2.87
C THR A 57 12.79 15.23 -2.36
N VAL A 58 12.48 16.34 -1.72
CA VAL A 58 11.16 16.60 -1.14
C VAL A 58 10.20 17.10 -2.21
N SER A 59 9.08 16.38 -2.38
CA SER A 59 8.00 16.77 -3.29
C SER A 59 6.96 17.64 -2.56
N TYR A 60 6.43 18.63 -3.26
CA TYR A 60 5.37 19.51 -2.80
C TYR A 60 4.31 19.66 -3.89
N THR A 61 3.04 19.67 -3.52
CA THR A 61 1.95 20.04 -4.44
C THR A 61 2.14 21.46 -5.00
N ASP A 62 2.75 22.36 -4.23
CA ASP A 62 3.19 23.69 -4.66
C ASP A 62 4.64 23.61 -5.15
N ALA A 63 4.83 23.45 -6.45
CA ALA A 63 6.14 23.30 -7.10
C ALA A 63 7.12 24.47 -6.80
N SER A 64 6.62 25.63 -6.35
CA SER A 64 7.50 26.76 -5.98
C SER A 64 8.31 26.50 -4.71
N LYS A 65 7.95 25.49 -3.92
CA LYS A 65 8.63 25.08 -2.69
C LYS A 65 9.68 23.98 -2.92
N GLU A 66 9.68 23.37 -4.09
CA GLU A 66 10.62 22.31 -4.43
C GLU A 66 12.02 22.86 -4.77
N ASP A 67 13.04 22.08 -4.46
CA ASP A 67 14.41 22.30 -4.93
C ASP A 67 14.76 21.27 -6.02
N PRO A 68 14.60 21.60 -7.32
CA PRO A 68 14.94 20.69 -8.40
C PRO A 68 16.41 20.25 -8.40
N ALA A 69 17.32 21.04 -7.82
CA ALA A 69 18.75 20.70 -7.77
C ALA A 69 19.01 19.47 -6.89
N GLU A 70 18.22 19.22 -5.85
CA GLU A 70 18.37 18.03 -5.01
C GLU A 70 17.95 16.75 -5.74
N PHE A 71 16.98 16.82 -6.67
CA PHE A 71 16.64 15.70 -7.54
C PHE A 71 17.74 15.41 -8.55
N GLU A 72 18.28 16.44 -9.21
CA GLU A 72 19.41 16.27 -10.14
C GLU A 72 20.68 15.80 -9.42
N LYS A 73 20.92 16.25 -8.19
CA LYS A 73 22.01 15.76 -7.33
C LYS A 73 21.89 14.26 -7.07
N LEU A 74 20.67 13.76 -6.75
CA LEU A 74 20.43 12.33 -6.59
C LEU A 74 20.74 11.59 -7.89
N ILE A 75 20.20 12.05 -9.02
CA ILE A 75 20.38 11.40 -10.33
C ILE A 75 21.87 11.39 -10.74
N ALA A 76 22.60 12.49 -10.49
CA ALA A 76 24.03 12.58 -10.79
C ALA A 76 24.89 11.65 -9.93
N LEU A 77 24.40 11.24 -8.77
CA LEU A 77 25.06 10.32 -7.86
C LEU A 77 24.98 8.84 -8.32
N LEU A 78 23.92 8.47 -9.05
CA LEU A 78 23.64 7.07 -9.40
C LEU A 78 24.75 6.37 -10.19
N PRO A 79 25.44 6.99 -11.19
CA PRO A 79 26.55 6.35 -11.88
C PRO A 79 27.74 5.97 -10.97
N GLU A 80 27.94 6.73 -9.90
CA GLU A 80 28.99 6.42 -8.91
C GLU A 80 28.59 5.26 -8.00
N LEU A 81 27.31 5.23 -7.58
CA LEU A 81 26.80 4.21 -6.66
C LEU A 81 26.55 2.86 -7.35
N TYR A 82 26.16 2.88 -8.62
CA TYR A 82 25.73 1.71 -9.39
C TYR A 82 26.38 1.67 -10.79
N PRO A 83 27.73 1.55 -10.85
CA PRO A 83 28.48 1.72 -12.10
C PRO A 83 28.13 0.63 -13.14
N HIS A 84 27.88 -0.62 -12.71
CA HIS A 84 27.59 -1.69 -13.63
C HIS A 84 26.17 -1.57 -14.24
N VAL A 85 25.21 -1.00 -13.48
CA VAL A 85 23.91 -0.65 -14.03
C VAL A 85 24.05 0.38 -15.14
N TYR A 86 24.84 1.44 -14.93
CA TYR A 86 25.08 2.47 -15.94
C TYR A 86 25.90 1.99 -17.13
N GLU A 87 26.75 1.01 -16.95
CA GLU A 87 27.50 0.36 -18.04
C GLU A 87 26.61 -0.53 -18.92
N LYS A 88 25.70 -1.28 -18.29
CA LYS A 88 24.94 -2.35 -18.96
C LYS A 88 23.54 -1.97 -19.37
N CYS A 89 22.86 -1.10 -18.61
CA CYS A 89 21.47 -0.74 -18.82
C CYS A 89 21.36 0.58 -19.60
N THR A 90 20.28 0.72 -20.37
CA THR A 90 19.96 1.98 -21.05
C THR A 90 19.00 2.79 -20.17
N LEU A 91 19.39 4.02 -19.82
CA LEU A 91 18.53 4.97 -19.08
C LEU A 91 17.77 5.86 -20.07
N THR A 92 16.46 5.86 -19.97
CA THR A 92 15.56 6.85 -20.60
C THR A 92 15.00 7.77 -19.50
N ARG A 93 15.26 9.07 -19.59
CA ARG A 93 14.64 10.08 -18.74
C ARG A 93 13.30 10.49 -19.35
N LEU A 94 12.24 10.34 -18.61
CA LEU A 94 10.88 10.69 -19.01
C LEU A 94 10.44 11.99 -18.31
N PRO A 95 9.39 12.67 -18.83
CA PRO A 95 8.84 13.84 -18.16
C PRO A 95 8.48 13.59 -16.70
N ASP A 96 8.39 14.66 -15.93
CA ASP A 96 7.95 14.63 -14.53
C ASP A 96 8.76 13.67 -13.65
N ARG A 97 10.09 13.69 -13.88
CA ARG A 97 11.07 12.91 -13.11
C ARG A 97 10.93 11.40 -13.22
N GLY A 98 10.42 10.89 -14.35
CA GLY A 98 10.45 9.48 -14.66
C GLY A 98 11.86 9.02 -15.04
N LEU A 99 12.37 7.97 -14.39
CA LEU A 99 13.63 7.31 -14.75
C LEU A 99 13.31 5.87 -15.13
N LEU A 100 13.60 5.49 -16.35
CA LEU A 100 13.35 4.14 -16.86
C LEU A 100 14.66 3.52 -17.34
N PHE A 101 15.18 2.56 -16.56
CA PHE A 101 16.34 1.75 -16.95
C PHE A 101 15.87 0.49 -17.66
N TYR A 102 16.50 0.14 -18.74
CA TYR A 102 16.27 -1.08 -19.50
C TYR A 102 17.48 -1.99 -19.41
N TRP A 103 17.30 -3.18 -18.88
CA TRP A 103 18.28 -4.25 -18.83
C TRP A 103 17.85 -5.38 -19.76
N ALA A 104 18.57 -5.54 -20.88
CA ALA A 104 18.27 -6.52 -21.91
C ALA A 104 18.47 -7.94 -21.42
N GLY A 105 17.45 -8.79 -21.56
CA GLY A 105 17.47 -10.21 -21.33
C GLY A 105 18.09 -10.99 -22.50
N LYS A 106 17.98 -12.31 -22.44
CA LYS A 106 18.33 -13.23 -23.56
C LYS A 106 17.19 -13.26 -24.60
N ALA A 107 15.96 -13.07 -24.17
CA ALA A 107 14.76 -12.93 -24.99
C ALA A 107 14.03 -11.62 -24.65
N HIS A 108 13.21 -11.12 -25.58
CA HIS A 108 12.60 -9.80 -25.53
C HIS A 108 11.07 -9.83 -25.74
N ASP A 109 10.45 -10.99 -25.59
CA ASP A 109 9.01 -11.21 -25.78
C ASP A 109 8.21 -10.93 -24.50
N GLU A 110 8.85 -10.91 -23.35
CA GLU A 110 8.28 -10.60 -22.04
C GLU A 110 9.20 -9.68 -21.24
N ALA A 111 8.63 -8.95 -20.29
CA ALA A 111 9.39 -8.07 -19.42
C ALA A 111 8.91 -8.13 -17.97
N SER A 112 9.82 -7.87 -17.03
CA SER A 112 9.55 -7.62 -15.62
C SER A 112 9.88 -6.19 -15.27
N VAL A 113 9.08 -5.55 -14.41
CA VAL A 113 9.26 -4.16 -13.96
C VAL A 113 9.44 -4.13 -12.45
N MET A 114 10.57 -3.57 -11.99
CA MET A 114 10.84 -3.27 -10.58
C MET A 114 10.67 -1.78 -10.38
N MET A 115 9.80 -1.39 -9.46
CA MET A 115 9.43 0.00 -9.23
C MET A 115 9.95 0.51 -7.89
N ALA A 116 10.10 1.81 -7.78
CA ALA A 116 10.23 2.57 -6.55
C ALA A 116 10.04 4.06 -6.86
N HIS A 117 9.82 4.87 -5.83
CA HIS A 117 9.96 6.31 -5.96
C HIS A 117 11.19 6.81 -5.19
N PHE A 118 11.68 8.01 -5.56
CA PHE A 118 12.86 8.61 -4.95
C PHE A 118 12.60 10.00 -4.38
N ASP A 119 11.38 10.50 -4.48
CA ASP A 119 10.91 11.65 -3.73
C ASP A 119 10.48 11.24 -2.31
N VAL A 120 10.26 12.23 -1.46
CA VAL A 120 9.87 12.04 -0.06
C VAL A 120 8.95 13.16 0.39
N VAL A 121 8.11 12.91 1.41
CA VAL A 121 7.27 13.94 2.03
C VAL A 121 8.08 14.99 2.80
N PRO A 122 7.55 16.22 3.00
CA PRO A 122 8.16 17.25 3.82
C PRO A 122 8.39 16.81 5.26
N VAL A 123 9.31 17.51 5.94
CA VAL A 123 9.65 17.29 7.35
C VAL A 123 9.59 18.60 8.15
N GLU A 124 9.28 18.48 9.43
CA GLU A 124 9.43 19.53 10.44
C GLU A 124 10.69 19.19 11.26
N GLU A 125 11.86 19.67 10.82
CA GLU A 125 13.17 19.23 11.33
C GLU A 125 13.31 19.39 12.87
N GLU A 126 12.65 20.39 13.44
CA GLU A 126 12.64 20.65 14.89
C GLU A 126 12.01 19.52 15.72
N ASN A 127 11.20 18.68 15.10
CA ASN A 127 10.54 17.55 15.75
C ASN A 127 11.33 16.23 15.62
N TRP A 128 12.52 16.28 15.00
CA TRP A 128 13.36 15.10 14.79
C TRP A 128 14.47 15.01 15.86
N LYS A 129 14.71 13.80 16.34
CA LYS A 129 15.83 13.49 17.26
C LYS A 129 17.20 13.61 16.58
N LYS A 130 17.24 13.32 15.29
CA LYS A 130 18.42 13.41 14.43
C LYS A 130 18.05 14.11 13.12
N PRO A 131 18.93 14.93 12.53
CA PRO A 131 18.65 15.63 11.27
C PRO A 131 18.18 14.64 10.18
N PRO A 132 17.00 14.87 9.55
CA PRO A 132 16.37 13.89 8.69
C PRO A 132 17.06 13.61 7.36
N PHE A 133 18.03 14.45 6.97
CA PHE A 133 18.75 14.32 5.70
C PHE A 133 20.28 14.19 5.87
N GLU A 134 20.77 13.87 7.06
CA GLU A 134 22.18 13.60 7.28
C GLU A 134 22.55 12.12 7.16
N GLY A 135 21.55 11.22 7.21
CA GLY A 135 21.77 9.79 7.12
C GLY A 135 22.67 9.29 8.24
N ILE A 136 22.34 9.62 9.49
CA ILE A 136 23.14 9.24 10.65
C ILE A 136 22.94 7.75 10.92
N ILE A 137 24.05 7.00 11.04
CA ILE A 137 24.03 5.61 11.49
C ILE A 137 24.47 5.55 12.95
N GLU A 138 23.62 5.01 13.82
CA GLU A 138 23.90 4.81 15.23
C GLU A 138 23.30 3.50 15.69
N ASP A 139 24.06 2.70 16.40
CA ASP A 139 23.62 1.39 16.95
C ASP A 139 22.97 0.46 15.91
N GLY A 140 23.51 0.43 14.68
CA GLY A 140 23.00 -0.40 13.59
C GLY A 140 21.69 0.13 12.97
N VAL A 141 21.33 1.39 13.21
CA VAL A 141 20.12 2.02 12.67
C VAL A 141 20.50 3.25 11.85
N LEU A 142 20.04 3.30 10.61
CA LEU A 142 20.15 4.47 9.72
C LEU A 142 18.92 5.36 9.91
N TRP A 143 19.13 6.61 10.32
CA TRP A 143 18.11 7.62 10.52
C TRP A 143 17.99 8.53 9.32
N GLY A 144 16.78 8.76 8.85
CA GLY A 144 16.53 9.73 7.79
C GLY A 144 15.17 9.57 7.11
N ARG A 145 14.65 10.65 6.54
CA ARG A 145 13.46 10.67 5.70
C ARG A 145 13.73 9.91 4.39
N GLY A 146 12.83 8.97 4.05
CA GLY A 146 12.96 8.10 2.88
C GLY A 146 13.72 6.79 3.18
N THR A 147 14.06 6.52 4.45
CA THR A 147 14.70 5.25 4.84
C THR A 147 13.73 4.07 4.74
N LEU A 148 12.43 4.31 4.90
CA LEU A 148 11.36 3.32 4.75
C LEU A 148 10.53 3.59 3.49
N ASP A 149 10.26 4.86 3.19
CA ASP A 149 9.36 5.30 2.15
C ASP A 149 10.06 6.24 1.16
N THR A 150 10.59 5.78 -0.01
CA THR A 150 10.93 4.37 -0.28
C THR A 150 12.33 4.28 -0.92
N LYS A 151 13.27 5.17 -0.54
CA LYS A 151 14.65 5.11 -1.06
C LYS A 151 15.36 3.79 -0.74
N VAL A 152 14.93 3.05 0.30
CA VAL A 152 15.44 1.70 0.55
C VAL A 152 15.08 0.74 -0.58
N THR A 153 13.86 0.81 -1.13
CA THR A 153 13.44 0.02 -2.29
C THR A 153 14.22 0.41 -3.53
N PHE A 154 14.33 1.71 -3.79
CA PHE A 154 15.15 2.26 -4.88
C PHE A 154 16.60 1.77 -4.82
N ASN A 155 17.25 1.87 -3.65
CA ASN A 155 18.59 1.35 -3.40
C ASN A 155 18.64 -0.17 -3.55
N GLY A 156 17.64 -0.89 -3.03
CA GLY A 156 17.56 -2.34 -3.08
C GLY A 156 17.54 -2.88 -4.51
N VAL A 157 16.72 -2.29 -5.38
CA VAL A 157 16.62 -2.63 -6.81
C VAL A 157 17.96 -2.38 -7.50
N LEU A 158 18.53 -1.17 -7.37
CA LEU A 158 19.75 -0.81 -8.09
C LEU A 158 20.98 -1.57 -7.58
N THR A 159 21.11 -1.77 -6.25
CA THR A 159 22.22 -2.55 -5.67
C THR A 159 22.16 -4.00 -6.11
N ALA A 160 20.96 -4.60 -6.14
CA ALA A 160 20.78 -5.97 -6.59
C ALA A 160 21.14 -6.15 -8.08
N ALA A 161 20.68 -5.21 -8.92
CA ALA A 161 20.98 -5.20 -10.34
C ALA A 161 22.50 -5.03 -10.59
N ASP A 162 23.13 -4.06 -9.92
CA ASP A 162 24.56 -3.78 -10.04
C ASP A 162 25.40 -5.02 -9.67
N HIS A 163 25.04 -5.67 -8.56
CA HIS A 163 25.68 -6.91 -8.11
C HIS A 163 25.54 -8.05 -9.13
N LEU A 164 24.34 -8.31 -9.65
CA LEU A 164 24.09 -9.38 -10.62
C LEU A 164 24.83 -9.11 -11.94
N ILE A 165 24.81 -7.87 -12.43
CA ILE A 165 25.55 -7.46 -13.64
C ILE A 165 27.05 -7.63 -13.45
N ALA A 166 27.61 -7.23 -12.31
CA ALA A 166 29.02 -7.41 -11.98
C ALA A 166 29.44 -8.88 -11.98
N GLN A 167 28.54 -9.79 -11.64
CA GLN A 167 28.76 -11.23 -11.72
C GLN A 167 28.56 -11.82 -13.13
N GLY A 168 28.22 -10.99 -14.13
CA GLY A 168 27.97 -11.42 -15.50
C GLY A 168 26.61 -12.12 -15.69
N PHE A 169 25.69 -11.97 -14.74
CA PHE A 169 24.33 -12.49 -14.88
C PHE A 169 23.59 -11.76 -16.01
N GLN A 170 22.85 -12.50 -16.82
CA GLN A 170 21.93 -11.97 -17.82
C GLN A 170 20.56 -12.60 -17.60
N PRO A 171 19.49 -11.80 -17.42
CA PRO A 171 18.16 -12.34 -17.22
C PRO A 171 17.65 -13.09 -18.45
N GLU A 172 16.70 -14.00 -18.26
CA GLU A 172 16.09 -14.74 -19.40
C GLU A 172 15.19 -13.81 -20.22
N GLN A 173 14.47 -12.89 -19.57
CA GLN A 173 13.58 -11.91 -20.18
C GLN A 173 14.04 -10.49 -19.81
N ASP A 174 13.51 -9.50 -20.49
CA ASP A 174 13.85 -8.10 -20.23
C ASP A 174 13.47 -7.66 -18.82
N ILE A 175 14.30 -6.82 -18.21
CA ILE A 175 13.97 -6.18 -16.92
C ILE A 175 14.00 -4.65 -17.10
N TYR A 176 12.97 -4.00 -16.59
CA TYR A 176 12.92 -2.54 -16.47
C TYR A 176 12.97 -2.13 -15.00
N PHE A 177 13.73 -1.08 -14.70
CA PHE A 177 13.63 -0.38 -13.41
C PHE A 177 12.91 0.93 -13.66
N ALA A 178 11.73 1.07 -13.10
CA ALA A 178 10.82 2.19 -13.32
C ALA A 178 10.72 3.02 -12.05
N PHE A 179 11.34 4.19 -12.05
CA PHE A 179 11.40 5.05 -10.88
C PHE A 179 10.72 6.38 -11.14
N SER A 180 9.89 6.82 -10.19
CA SER A 180 9.23 8.13 -10.22
C SER A 180 9.79 9.05 -9.13
N GLY A 181 9.70 10.35 -9.35
CA GLY A 181 10.12 11.36 -8.39
C GLY A 181 8.99 12.28 -7.96
N GLN A 182 7.74 11.81 -7.99
CA GLN A 182 6.52 12.56 -7.64
C GLN A 182 5.41 11.66 -7.09
N GLU A 183 5.73 10.49 -6.52
CA GLU A 183 4.73 9.56 -5.95
C GLU A 183 3.95 10.23 -4.83
N GLU A 184 4.65 10.89 -3.91
CA GLU A 184 4.14 11.48 -2.68
C GLU A 184 3.11 12.61 -2.90
N ILE A 185 3.03 13.10 -4.13
CA ILE A 185 2.08 14.15 -4.54
C ILE A 185 1.10 13.69 -5.63
N ASN A 186 1.04 12.37 -5.91
CA ASN A 186 0.26 11.79 -7.01
C ASN A 186 0.61 12.42 -8.37
N GLY A 187 1.89 12.70 -8.61
CA GLY A 187 2.36 13.33 -9.85
C GLY A 187 2.32 12.38 -11.05
N PRO A 188 2.48 12.91 -12.27
CA PRO A 188 2.31 12.13 -13.51
C PRO A 188 3.53 11.26 -13.88
N GLY A 189 4.61 11.23 -13.07
CA GLY A 189 5.84 10.51 -13.39
C GLY A 189 5.62 9.03 -13.74
N ALA A 190 4.92 8.29 -12.90
CA ALA A 190 4.59 6.88 -13.15
C ALA A 190 3.62 6.71 -14.33
N VAL A 191 2.66 7.62 -14.50
CA VAL A 191 1.73 7.63 -15.65
C VAL A 191 2.50 7.78 -16.96
N ASN A 192 3.49 8.67 -17.01
CA ASN A 192 4.34 8.87 -18.20
C ASN A 192 5.16 7.61 -18.53
N ILE A 193 5.63 6.89 -17.52
CA ILE A 193 6.31 5.60 -17.72
C ILE A 193 5.34 4.56 -18.30
N VAL A 194 4.11 4.47 -17.78
CA VAL A 194 3.09 3.54 -18.30
C VAL A 194 2.72 3.88 -19.75
N HIS A 195 2.56 5.16 -20.09
CA HIS A 195 2.33 5.58 -21.47
C HIS A 195 3.49 5.17 -22.38
N TRP A 196 4.73 5.32 -21.93
CA TRP A 196 5.89 4.87 -22.66
C TRP A 196 5.84 3.36 -22.95
N PHE A 197 5.48 2.52 -21.97
CA PHE A 197 5.31 1.08 -22.16
C PHE A 197 4.21 0.76 -23.18
N GLN A 198 3.09 1.49 -23.15
CA GLN A 198 1.99 1.32 -24.11
C GLN A 198 2.43 1.68 -25.53
N GLU A 199 3.12 2.81 -25.72
CA GLU A 199 3.61 3.28 -27.02
C GLU A 199 4.63 2.30 -27.65
N HIS A 200 5.43 1.64 -26.81
CA HIS A 200 6.43 0.67 -27.24
C HIS A 200 5.92 -0.77 -27.27
N ASN A 201 4.64 -1.00 -26.92
CA ASN A 201 3.99 -2.31 -26.89
C ASN A 201 4.78 -3.36 -26.09
N ILE A 202 5.32 -2.99 -24.93
CA ILE A 202 6.05 -3.89 -24.06
C ILE A 202 5.09 -4.86 -23.36
N ASN A 203 5.35 -6.18 -23.47
CA ASN A 203 4.56 -7.22 -22.83
C ASN A 203 5.05 -7.44 -21.38
N ILE A 204 4.42 -6.77 -20.42
CA ILE A 204 4.83 -6.80 -19.01
C ILE A 204 4.14 -7.95 -18.28
N GLN A 205 4.92 -8.97 -17.88
CA GLN A 205 4.45 -10.17 -17.18
C GLN A 205 4.57 -10.07 -15.65
N LEU A 206 5.34 -9.13 -15.14
CA LEU A 206 5.53 -8.91 -13.71
C LEU A 206 5.80 -7.44 -13.42
N VAL A 207 5.07 -6.88 -12.46
CA VAL A 207 5.36 -5.57 -11.86
C VAL A 207 5.47 -5.76 -10.35
N VAL A 208 6.54 -5.25 -9.76
CA VAL A 208 6.72 -5.23 -8.29
C VAL A 208 7.03 -3.81 -7.86
N ASP A 209 6.21 -3.31 -6.96
CA ASP A 209 6.33 -1.98 -6.34
C ASP A 209 6.36 -2.12 -4.82
N GLU A 210 6.46 -1.01 -4.13
CA GLU A 210 6.30 -0.93 -2.68
C GLU A 210 4.87 -1.30 -2.22
N GLY A 211 4.66 -1.44 -0.89
CA GLY A 211 3.35 -1.63 -0.30
C GLY A 211 3.35 -2.50 0.94
N GLY A 212 2.95 -3.77 0.82
CA GLY A 212 3.01 -4.69 1.95
C GLY A 212 4.45 -4.97 2.40
N ALA A 213 4.62 -5.55 3.59
CA ALA A 213 5.93 -5.84 4.18
C ALA A 213 5.87 -7.13 5.01
N VAL A 214 7.00 -7.54 5.58
CA VAL A 214 7.02 -8.57 6.61
C VAL A 214 6.73 -7.92 7.96
N VAL A 215 5.66 -8.35 8.61
CA VAL A 215 5.13 -7.74 9.84
C VAL A 215 4.66 -8.81 10.83
N GLU A 216 4.69 -8.45 12.11
CA GLU A 216 4.23 -9.32 13.20
C GLU A 216 2.90 -8.81 13.77
N ASP A 217 2.16 -9.70 14.44
CA ASP A 217 0.92 -9.41 15.17
C ASP A 217 -0.18 -8.69 14.33
N VAL A 218 -0.19 -8.86 13.02
CA VAL A 218 -1.13 -8.19 12.12
C VAL A 218 -2.40 -8.98 11.84
N PHE A 219 -2.45 -10.26 12.21
CA PHE A 219 -3.61 -11.10 11.97
C PHE A 219 -4.04 -11.85 13.24
N PRO A 220 -5.34 -11.88 13.55
CA PRO A 220 -5.82 -12.46 14.82
C PRO A 220 -5.39 -13.90 15.01
N GLY A 221 -4.65 -14.16 16.10
CA GLY A 221 -4.21 -15.49 16.50
C GLY A 221 -3.05 -16.09 15.71
N VAL A 222 -2.39 -15.32 14.82
CA VAL A 222 -1.14 -15.66 14.15
C VAL A 222 0.02 -14.99 14.87
N LYS A 223 1.03 -15.78 15.24
CA LYS A 223 2.24 -15.30 15.92
C LYS A 223 3.49 -15.26 15.03
N GLN A 224 3.42 -15.96 13.91
CA GLN A 224 4.53 -15.98 12.94
C GLN A 224 4.58 -14.65 12.20
N PRO A 225 5.78 -14.18 11.79
CA PRO A 225 5.87 -13.06 10.85
C PRO A 225 5.08 -13.34 9.58
N CYS A 226 4.36 -12.34 9.09
CA CYS A 226 3.55 -12.44 7.88
C CYS A 226 4.12 -11.52 6.81
N ALA A 227 4.53 -12.08 5.69
CA ALA A 227 4.91 -11.34 4.49
C ALA A 227 3.62 -11.06 3.69
N LEU A 228 3.15 -9.84 3.73
CA LEU A 228 1.93 -9.40 3.09
C LEU A 228 2.25 -8.85 1.70
N ILE A 229 1.86 -9.56 0.65
CA ILE A 229 2.07 -9.13 -0.74
C ILE A 229 0.75 -8.57 -1.27
N GLY A 230 0.69 -7.27 -1.51
CA GLY A 230 -0.49 -6.61 -2.07
C GLY A 230 -0.79 -7.09 -3.49
N ILE A 231 -1.98 -7.64 -3.70
CA ILE A 231 -2.47 -8.07 -5.02
C ILE A 231 -3.51 -7.12 -5.59
N ALA A 232 -3.93 -6.14 -4.82
CA ALA A 232 -4.78 -5.02 -5.20
C ALA A 232 -4.62 -3.89 -4.20
N GLU A 233 -4.98 -2.68 -4.61
CA GLU A 233 -5.10 -1.50 -3.77
C GLU A 233 -6.54 -1.04 -3.67
N LYS A 234 -6.89 -0.45 -2.53
CA LYS A 234 -8.14 0.29 -2.38
C LYS A 234 -8.11 1.54 -3.26
N GLY A 235 -9.28 1.93 -3.77
CA GLY A 235 -9.43 3.25 -4.37
C GLY A 235 -9.32 4.36 -3.32
N MET A 236 -9.16 5.58 -3.79
CA MET A 236 -9.13 6.78 -2.97
C MET A 236 -10.11 7.82 -3.54
N MET A 237 -10.81 8.55 -2.67
CA MET A 237 -11.64 9.66 -3.07
C MET A 237 -11.70 10.73 -1.99
N ASN A 238 -11.37 11.97 -2.36
CA ASN A 238 -11.63 13.14 -1.57
C ASN A 238 -13.00 13.71 -1.97
N LEU A 239 -14.00 13.51 -1.12
CA LEU A 239 -15.38 13.93 -1.36
C LEU A 239 -15.67 15.19 -0.56
N GLU A 240 -16.01 16.26 -1.27
CA GLU A 240 -16.49 17.52 -0.69
C GLU A 240 -18.00 17.51 -0.57
N TYR A 241 -18.49 17.97 0.57
CA TYR A 241 -19.90 18.20 0.88
C TYR A 241 -20.07 19.70 1.09
N SER A 242 -21.02 20.31 0.42
CA SER A 242 -21.25 21.76 0.54
C SER A 242 -22.71 22.10 0.68
N VAL A 243 -23.00 23.16 1.46
CA VAL A 243 -24.34 23.71 1.63
C VAL A 243 -24.27 25.23 1.47
N SER A 244 -25.15 25.77 0.64
CA SER A 244 -25.27 27.22 0.42
C SER A 244 -26.52 27.77 1.08
N SER A 245 -26.47 29.03 1.53
CA SER A 245 -27.58 29.79 2.11
C SER A 245 -27.49 31.26 1.76
N ALA A 246 -28.47 32.04 2.15
CA ALA A 246 -28.41 33.50 2.05
C ALA A 246 -27.48 34.13 3.11
N GLY A 247 -26.99 33.35 4.07
CA GLY A 247 -26.29 33.88 5.23
C GLY A 247 -27.21 34.66 6.16
N GLY A 248 -26.63 35.35 7.15
CA GLY A 248 -27.41 36.21 8.02
C GLY A 248 -26.82 36.40 9.43
N HIS A 249 -27.55 37.10 10.27
CA HIS A 249 -27.17 37.32 11.66
C HIS A 249 -27.54 36.13 12.53
N ALA A 250 -26.61 35.67 13.38
CA ALA A 250 -26.79 34.44 14.18
C ALA A 250 -27.86 34.52 15.27
N SER A 251 -28.35 35.77 15.62
CA SER A 251 -29.39 35.93 16.63
C SER A 251 -30.81 35.54 16.19
N ALA A 252 -31.05 35.40 14.88
CA ALA A 252 -32.35 35.03 14.31
C ALA A 252 -32.17 33.94 13.22
N PRO A 253 -31.67 32.74 13.58
CA PRO A 253 -31.37 31.72 12.63
C PRO A 253 -32.65 31.09 12.07
N LYS A 254 -32.66 30.79 10.78
CA LYS A 254 -33.60 29.81 10.22
C LYS A 254 -33.21 28.40 10.63
N PRO A 255 -34.17 27.43 10.70
CA PRO A 255 -33.86 26.04 10.89
C PRO A 255 -32.84 25.55 9.83
N HIS A 256 -31.97 24.64 10.22
CA HIS A 256 -30.98 24.01 9.33
C HIS A 256 -29.98 24.98 8.69
N THR A 257 -29.19 25.65 9.54
CA THR A 257 -28.06 26.47 9.06
C THR A 257 -27.07 25.58 8.27
N PRO A 258 -26.26 26.15 7.36
CA PRO A 258 -25.32 25.34 6.56
C PRO A 258 -24.42 24.43 7.39
N VAL A 259 -23.85 24.94 8.49
CA VAL A 259 -23.02 24.15 9.41
C VAL A 259 -23.83 23.04 10.09
N GLY A 260 -25.06 23.33 10.52
CA GLY A 260 -25.94 22.33 11.14
C GLY A 260 -26.36 21.23 10.16
N ALA A 261 -26.61 21.54 8.89
CA ALA A 261 -26.94 20.57 7.86
C ALA A 261 -25.73 19.65 7.54
N LEU A 262 -24.51 20.21 7.50
CA LEU A 262 -23.29 19.40 7.33
C LEU A 262 -23.00 18.53 8.55
N ALA A 263 -23.23 19.02 9.77
CA ALA A 263 -23.07 18.21 10.98
C ALA A 263 -24.04 17.01 11.01
N ASP A 264 -25.32 17.22 10.60
CA ASP A 264 -26.29 16.12 10.44
C ASP A 264 -25.83 15.10 9.37
N ALA A 265 -25.36 15.59 8.23
CA ALA A 265 -24.80 14.73 7.17
C ALA A 265 -23.59 13.92 7.66
N CYS A 266 -22.65 14.55 8.37
CA CYS A 266 -21.50 13.88 8.98
C CYS A 266 -21.96 12.76 9.92
N CYS A 267 -22.83 13.06 10.90
CA CYS A 267 -23.35 12.06 11.83
C CYS A 267 -24.08 10.92 11.13
N LYS A 268 -24.85 11.19 10.08
CA LYS A 268 -25.54 10.15 9.30
C LYS A 268 -24.54 9.22 8.63
N VAL A 269 -23.51 9.75 7.97
CA VAL A 269 -22.50 8.95 7.27
C VAL A 269 -21.70 8.11 8.26
N GLU A 270 -21.24 8.66 9.38
CA GLU A 270 -20.51 7.91 10.41
C GLU A 270 -21.35 6.78 11.04
N ASN A 271 -22.65 6.99 11.23
CA ASN A 271 -23.54 5.99 11.79
C ASN A 271 -24.02 4.93 10.77
N HIS A 272 -23.76 5.14 9.48
CA HIS A 272 -24.11 4.19 8.41
C HIS A 272 -22.86 3.79 7.62
N PRO A 273 -21.94 2.98 8.22
CA PRO A 273 -20.76 2.52 7.51
C PRO A 273 -21.15 1.65 6.31
N PHE A 274 -20.32 1.68 5.27
CA PHE A 274 -20.51 0.85 4.07
C PHE A 274 -20.67 -0.64 4.41
N THR A 275 -21.36 -1.36 3.56
CA THR A 275 -21.57 -2.81 3.69
C THR A 275 -20.21 -3.54 3.65
N MET A 276 -20.11 -4.63 4.40
CA MET A 276 -18.95 -5.50 4.38
C MET A 276 -18.91 -6.31 3.08
N HIS A 277 -17.77 -6.28 2.40
CA HIS A 277 -17.46 -7.11 1.24
C HIS A 277 -16.12 -7.79 1.44
N ILE A 278 -16.12 -9.12 1.61
CA ILE A 278 -14.88 -9.91 1.63
C ILE A 278 -14.47 -10.17 0.17
N THR A 279 -13.71 -9.26 -0.40
CA THR A 279 -13.20 -9.35 -1.77
C THR A 279 -12.11 -10.42 -1.91
N ALA A 280 -11.74 -10.78 -3.14
CA ALA A 280 -10.78 -11.86 -3.39
C ALA A 280 -9.45 -11.68 -2.65
N PRO A 281 -8.82 -10.48 -2.57
CA PRO A 281 -7.60 -10.29 -1.78
C PRO A 281 -7.80 -10.59 -0.29
N ALA A 282 -8.88 -10.06 0.32
CA ALA A 282 -9.20 -10.32 1.72
C ALA A 282 -9.54 -11.80 1.97
N ALA A 283 -10.29 -12.44 1.06
CA ALA A 283 -10.62 -13.85 1.15
C ALA A 283 -9.36 -14.75 1.10
N LYS A 284 -8.42 -14.46 0.20
CA LYS A 284 -7.15 -15.18 0.09
C LYS A 284 -6.27 -14.98 1.33
N MET A 285 -6.21 -13.75 1.87
CA MET A 285 -5.53 -13.46 3.13
C MET A 285 -6.15 -14.26 4.28
N PHE A 286 -7.48 -14.29 4.41
CA PHE A 286 -8.18 -15.04 5.45
C PHE A 286 -7.99 -16.56 5.28
N ASP A 287 -7.96 -17.09 4.05
CA ASP A 287 -7.65 -18.50 3.81
C ASP A 287 -6.21 -18.81 4.23
N THR A 288 -5.24 -18.01 3.83
CA THR A 288 -3.81 -18.25 4.15
C THR A 288 -3.53 -18.09 5.64
N LEU A 289 -3.76 -16.91 6.21
CA LEU A 289 -3.40 -16.61 7.59
C LEU A 289 -4.36 -17.24 8.61
N GLY A 290 -5.65 -17.33 8.27
CA GLY A 290 -6.66 -17.94 9.13
C GLY A 290 -6.35 -19.41 9.46
N ARG A 291 -5.75 -20.17 8.54
CA ARG A 291 -5.31 -21.56 8.78
C ARG A 291 -4.22 -21.66 9.83
N HIS A 292 -3.37 -20.64 9.96
CA HIS A 292 -2.29 -20.56 10.94
C HIS A 292 -2.71 -19.93 12.27
N SER A 293 -3.95 -19.43 12.36
CA SER A 293 -4.50 -18.83 13.57
C SER A 293 -4.71 -19.85 14.69
N THR A 294 -4.78 -19.38 15.94
CA THR A 294 -5.19 -20.20 17.08
C THR A 294 -6.60 -20.78 16.86
N PHE A 295 -6.93 -21.85 17.56
CA PHE A 295 -8.17 -22.63 17.32
C PHE A 295 -9.43 -21.78 17.27
N LEU A 296 -9.60 -20.82 18.18
CA LEU A 296 -10.80 -19.97 18.24
C LEU A 296 -10.94 -19.09 16.99
N TYR A 297 -9.88 -18.40 16.59
CA TYR A 297 -9.88 -17.58 15.37
C TYR A 297 -9.99 -18.43 14.12
N ARG A 298 -9.32 -19.57 14.09
CA ARG A 298 -9.45 -20.55 12.99
C ARG A 298 -10.88 -21.03 12.83
N MET A 299 -11.62 -21.25 13.93
CA MET A 299 -13.04 -21.60 13.88
C MET A 299 -13.87 -20.48 13.25
N ILE A 300 -13.58 -19.21 13.57
CA ILE A 300 -14.26 -18.05 12.97
C ILE A 300 -13.97 -18.00 11.46
N PHE A 301 -12.71 -18.05 11.05
CA PHE A 301 -12.32 -17.93 9.64
C PHE A 301 -12.78 -19.13 8.80
N ALA A 302 -12.80 -20.35 9.34
CA ALA A 302 -13.34 -21.53 8.68
C ALA A 302 -14.85 -21.46 8.47
N ASN A 303 -15.56 -20.63 9.25
CA ASN A 303 -17.03 -20.59 9.29
C ASN A 303 -17.56 -19.15 9.17
N LEU A 304 -16.99 -18.34 8.27
CA LEU A 304 -17.42 -16.94 8.03
C LEU A 304 -18.91 -16.85 7.63
N TRP A 305 -19.46 -17.90 6.99
CA TRP A 305 -20.90 -17.99 6.70
C TRP A 305 -21.78 -17.90 7.95
N LEU A 306 -21.30 -18.33 9.10
CA LEU A 306 -22.00 -18.28 10.39
C LEU A 306 -21.57 -17.07 11.23
N PHE A 307 -20.26 -16.80 11.28
CA PHE A 307 -19.65 -15.78 12.17
C PHE A 307 -19.46 -14.43 11.48
N GLY A 308 -19.70 -14.33 10.16
CA GLY A 308 -19.45 -13.09 9.39
C GLY A 308 -20.18 -11.87 9.94
N GLY A 309 -21.44 -12.02 10.36
CA GLY A 309 -22.20 -10.92 10.98
C GLY A 309 -21.65 -10.46 12.33
N ILE A 310 -21.09 -11.38 13.12
CA ILE A 310 -20.44 -11.05 14.39
C ILE A 310 -19.12 -10.31 14.11
N LEU A 311 -18.34 -10.80 13.14
CA LEU A 311 -17.11 -10.17 12.70
C LEU A 311 -17.37 -8.76 12.15
N ASP A 312 -18.39 -8.59 11.33
CA ASP A 312 -18.80 -7.29 10.79
C ASP A 312 -19.11 -6.28 11.91
N ASN A 313 -19.94 -6.68 12.88
CA ASN A 313 -20.28 -5.82 14.01
C ASN A 313 -19.07 -5.47 14.89
N LEU A 314 -18.15 -6.42 15.08
CA LEU A 314 -16.92 -6.18 15.84
C LEU A 314 -16.04 -5.17 15.12
N CYS A 315 -15.83 -5.36 13.82
CA CYS A 315 -15.01 -4.46 13.00
C CYS A 315 -15.59 -3.05 12.90
N LYS A 316 -16.92 -2.91 12.78
CA LYS A 316 -17.59 -1.59 12.83
C LYS A 316 -17.33 -0.85 14.13
N LYS A 317 -17.29 -1.57 15.25
CA LYS A 317 -17.07 -0.96 16.58
C LYS A 317 -15.61 -0.61 16.84
N GLN A 318 -14.68 -1.46 16.42
CA GLN A 318 -13.27 -1.28 16.69
C GLN A 318 -12.54 -0.43 15.63
N GLY A 319 -13.06 -0.39 14.39
CA GLY A 319 -12.36 0.22 13.27
C GLY A 319 -11.08 -0.53 12.90
N GLY A 320 -10.05 0.21 12.49
CA GLY A 320 -8.72 -0.31 12.23
C GLY A 320 -8.59 -1.07 10.90
N GLU A 321 -7.44 -1.73 10.73
CA GLU A 321 -7.01 -2.33 9.46
C GLU A 321 -7.95 -3.44 8.99
N LEU A 322 -8.37 -4.34 9.88
CA LEU A 322 -9.30 -5.42 9.53
C LEU A 322 -10.65 -4.87 9.02
N ASN A 323 -11.14 -3.77 9.62
CA ASN A 323 -12.34 -3.09 9.11
C ASN A 323 -12.10 -2.50 7.72
N ALA A 324 -10.94 -1.88 7.50
CA ALA A 324 -10.56 -1.28 6.22
C ALA A 324 -10.40 -2.33 5.10
N LEU A 325 -9.97 -3.55 5.40
CA LEU A 325 -9.88 -4.65 4.44
C LEU A 325 -11.26 -5.10 3.93
N MET A 326 -12.31 -4.95 4.74
CA MET A 326 -13.63 -5.51 4.44
C MET A 326 -14.65 -4.52 3.91
N ARG A 327 -14.36 -3.21 3.91
CA ARG A 327 -15.33 -2.21 3.43
C ARG A 327 -14.68 -0.92 2.97
N THR A 328 -15.43 -0.10 2.24
CA THR A 328 -15.09 1.30 2.02
C THR A 328 -15.13 2.04 3.35
N THR A 329 -14.07 2.80 3.64
CA THR A 329 -13.95 3.61 4.85
C THR A 329 -14.06 5.08 4.53
N VAL A 330 -14.59 5.86 5.48
CA VAL A 330 -14.78 7.31 5.37
C VAL A 330 -14.16 7.96 6.59
N ALA A 331 -13.33 8.98 6.37
CA ALA A 331 -12.76 9.81 7.43
C ALA A 331 -13.01 11.29 7.10
N PHE A 332 -13.78 11.98 7.91
CA PHE A 332 -13.94 13.44 7.77
C PHE A 332 -12.69 14.14 8.26
N THR A 333 -12.05 14.91 7.39
CA THR A 333 -10.73 15.51 7.66
C THR A 333 -10.75 17.03 7.70
N GLN A 334 -11.72 17.66 7.05
CA GLN A 334 -11.83 19.13 6.99
C GLN A 334 -13.28 19.55 7.16
N MET A 335 -13.51 20.68 7.86
CA MET A 335 -14.82 21.34 7.97
C MET A 335 -14.63 22.85 8.05
N GLN A 336 -15.39 23.59 7.26
CA GLN A 336 -15.32 25.04 7.19
C GLN A 336 -16.72 25.66 7.26
N GLY A 337 -16.83 26.79 7.97
CA GLY A 337 -18.04 27.60 8.09
C GLY A 337 -17.70 29.08 8.19
N SER A 338 -18.46 29.85 8.98
CA SER A 338 -18.15 31.27 9.21
C SER A 338 -16.88 31.44 10.04
N LYS A 339 -16.09 32.47 9.73
CA LYS A 339 -14.95 32.90 10.55
C LYS A 339 -15.39 33.72 11.78
N ALA A 340 -16.65 34.22 11.81
CA ALA A 340 -17.20 35.02 12.90
C ALA A 340 -18.37 34.27 13.55
N SER A 341 -18.38 34.20 14.87
CA SER A 341 -19.38 33.47 15.67
C SER A 341 -20.83 34.03 15.59
N ASN A 342 -20.98 35.30 15.22
CA ASN A 342 -22.28 35.97 15.11
C ASN A 342 -22.83 36.04 13.68
N VAL A 343 -22.22 35.28 12.72
CA VAL A 343 -22.60 35.27 11.31
C VAL A 343 -22.95 33.84 10.88
N ILE A 344 -24.16 33.69 10.31
CA ILE A 344 -24.52 32.45 9.57
C ILE A 344 -23.82 32.53 8.23
N PRO A 345 -22.95 31.55 7.88
CA PRO A 345 -22.19 31.61 6.64
C PRO A 345 -23.11 31.48 5.42
N PRO A 346 -22.80 32.16 4.29
CA PRO A 346 -23.50 31.96 3.03
C PRO A 346 -23.17 30.58 2.40
N SER A 347 -22.09 30.00 2.81
CA SER A 347 -21.71 28.61 2.44
C SER A 347 -20.92 27.94 3.57
N ALA A 348 -21.05 26.62 3.69
CA ALA A 348 -20.21 25.79 4.52
C ALA A 348 -19.80 24.56 3.71
N SER A 349 -18.64 24.01 4.02
CA SER A 349 -18.13 22.80 3.38
C SER A 349 -17.44 21.87 4.38
N MET A 350 -17.41 20.59 4.05
CA MET A 350 -16.58 19.59 4.72
C MET A 350 -16.01 18.65 3.68
N VAL A 351 -14.89 18.00 3.99
CA VAL A 351 -14.24 17.01 3.12
C VAL A 351 -14.05 15.71 3.89
N SER A 352 -14.36 14.60 3.24
CA SER A 352 -13.96 13.27 3.69
C SER A 352 -12.94 12.66 2.76
N ASN A 353 -11.91 12.03 3.33
CA ASN A 353 -11.03 11.08 2.63
C ASN A 353 -11.66 9.69 2.72
N MET A 354 -11.92 9.09 1.58
CA MET A 354 -12.51 7.77 1.47
C MET A 354 -11.49 6.80 0.88
N ARG A 355 -11.48 5.56 1.40
CA ARG A 355 -10.70 4.45 0.84
C ARG A 355 -11.66 3.38 0.34
N LEU A 356 -11.80 3.29 -0.97
CA LEU A 356 -12.80 2.47 -1.63
C LEU A 356 -12.40 1.00 -1.63
N ASN A 357 -13.30 0.14 -1.16
CA ASN A 357 -13.14 -1.32 -1.27
C ASN A 357 -13.22 -1.74 -2.75
N PRO A 358 -12.50 -2.78 -3.21
CA PRO A 358 -12.60 -3.27 -4.59
C PRO A 358 -14.01 -3.66 -5.08
N ALA A 359 -14.99 -3.74 -4.18
CA ALA A 359 -16.39 -3.95 -4.54
C ALA A 359 -17.15 -2.65 -4.86
N ASP A 360 -16.56 -1.49 -4.59
CA ASP A 360 -17.18 -0.17 -4.80
C ASP A 360 -16.41 0.61 -5.88
N THR A 361 -17.13 1.49 -6.59
CA THR A 361 -16.55 2.52 -7.46
C THR A 361 -16.77 3.90 -6.83
N MET A 362 -16.11 4.93 -7.37
CA MET A 362 -16.35 6.31 -6.96
C MET A 362 -17.83 6.68 -7.11
N GLU A 363 -18.46 6.27 -8.21
CA GLU A 363 -19.86 6.54 -8.51
C GLU A 363 -20.78 5.85 -7.49
N SER A 364 -20.58 4.55 -7.25
CA SER A 364 -21.43 3.79 -6.30
C SER A 364 -21.24 4.31 -4.87
N ALA A 365 -20.04 4.71 -4.48
CA ALA A 365 -19.76 5.27 -3.18
C ALA A 365 -20.43 6.64 -2.99
N MET A 366 -20.39 7.53 -4.00
CA MET A 366 -21.11 8.82 -3.96
C MET A 366 -22.61 8.62 -3.91
N GLU A 367 -23.16 7.65 -4.64
CA GLU A 367 -24.59 7.35 -4.60
C GLU A 367 -25.02 6.84 -3.23
N TYR A 368 -24.22 5.94 -2.62
CA TYR A 368 -24.47 5.47 -1.25
C TYR A 368 -24.48 6.63 -0.26
N ILE A 369 -23.48 7.50 -0.28
CA ILE A 369 -23.40 8.68 0.60
C ILE A 369 -24.60 9.60 0.40
N ARG A 370 -24.99 9.87 -0.84
CA ARG A 370 -26.20 10.69 -1.15
C ARG A 370 -27.46 10.08 -0.54
N GLY A 371 -27.62 8.77 -0.68
CA GLY A 371 -28.76 8.04 -0.11
C GLY A 371 -28.79 8.11 1.42
N VAL A 372 -27.66 7.96 2.08
CA VAL A 372 -27.50 8.04 3.54
C VAL A 372 -27.82 9.44 4.06
N ILE A 373 -27.34 10.49 3.40
CA ILE A 373 -27.59 11.87 3.80
C ILE A 373 -29.08 12.22 3.66
N GLY A 374 -29.70 11.84 2.54
CA GLY A 374 -31.12 12.08 2.30
C GLY A 374 -31.53 13.56 2.40
N ASN A 375 -30.65 14.48 1.97
CA ASN A 375 -30.87 15.93 2.02
C ASN A 375 -30.32 16.59 0.75
N ASP A 376 -31.20 17.03 -0.14
CA ASP A 376 -30.86 17.62 -1.43
C ASP A 376 -30.16 18.99 -1.31
N ALA A 377 -30.18 19.62 -0.15
CA ALA A 377 -29.45 20.86 0.10
C ALA A 377 -27.92 20.59 0.23
N VAL A 378 -27.51 19.34 0.46
CA VAL A 378 -26.09 18.96 0.53
C VAL A 378 -25.62 18.55 -0.86
N THR A 379 -24.75 19.35 -1.46
CA THR A 379 -24.11 19.06 -2.74
C THR A 379 -22.85 18.24 -2.52
N LEU A 380 -22.67 17.16 -3.28
CA LEU A 380 -21.49 16.29 -3.26
C LEU A 380 -20.64 16.53 -4.51
N ARG A 381 -19.33 16.74 -4.32
CA ARG A 381 -18.36 16.90 -5.40
C ARG A 381 -17.10 16.07 -5.11
N CYS A 382 -16.74 15.17 -6.03
CA CYS A 382 -15.43 14.54 -6.00
C CYS A 382 -14.37 15.60 -6.34
N VAL A 383 -13.46 15.85 -5.42
CA VAL A 383 -12.34 16.79 -5.60
C VAL A 383 -11.20 16.10 -6.33
N GLU A 384 -10.91 14.90 -5.88
CA GLU A 384 -9.87 14.04 -6.41
C GLU A 384 -10.26 12.60 -6.12
N GLY A 385 -9.92 11.68 -7.00
CA GLY A 385 -10.19 10.27 -6.72
C GLY A 385 -9.77 9.33 -7.83
N MET A 386 -9.70 8.07 -7.46
CA MET A 386 -9.50 6.96 -8.36
C MET A 386 -10.20 5.71 -7.85
N ASN A 387 -10.62 4.87 -8.78
CA ASN A 387 -11.19 3.58 -8.47
C ASN A 387 -10.13 2.62 -7.88
N PRO A 388 -10.54 1.55 -7.17
CA PRO A 388 -9.63 0.49 -6.77
C PRO A 388 -8.85 -0.07 -7.96
N SER A 389 -7.61 -0.52 -7.72
CA SER A 389 -6.81 -1.18 -8.75
C SER A 389 -7.44 -2.50 -9.20
N PRO A 390 -7.13 -3.00 -10.40
CA PRO A 390 -7.38 -4.39 -10.76
C PRO A 390 -6.77 -5.35 -9.73
N ILE A 391 -7.37 -6.55 -9.59
CA ILE A 391 -6.88 -7.60 -8.70
C ILE A 391 -5.95 -8.49 -9.49
N SER A 392 -4.69 -8.61 -9.06
CA SER A 392 -3.70 -9.49 -9.67
C SER A 392 -3.91 -10.95 -9.27
N GLU A 393 -3.59 -11.86 -10.18
CA GLU A 393 -3.68 -13.29 -9.97
C GLU A 393 -2.59 -13.79 -9.00
N THR A 394 -2.84 -14.92 -8.33
CA THR A 394 -1.88 -15.57 -7.41
C THR A 394 -1.66 -17.05 -7.74
N ASP A 395 -2.17 -17.51 -8.86
CA ASP A 395 -1.96 -18.87 -9.38
C ASP A 395 -1.29 -18.75 -10.75
N CYS A 396 -0.09 -18.16 -10.75
CA CYS A 396 0.67 -17.87 -11.96
C CYS A 396 2.17 -17.75 -11.67
N PRO A 397 3.05 -17.93 -12.69
CA PRO A 397 4.51 -17.86 -12.51
C PRO A 397 5.00 -16.53 -11.93
N ALA A 398 4.34 -15.40 -12.24
CA ALA A 398 4.72 -14.10 -11.71
C ALA A 398 4.56 -14.04 -10.19
N TRP A 399 3.46 -14.56 -9.64
CA TRP A 399 3.28 -14.69 -8.19
C TRP A 399 4.33 -15.60 -7.57
N ASP A 400 4.61 -16.77 -8.19
CA ASP A 400 5.55 -17.73 -7.67
C ASP A 400 6.97 -17.15 -7.55
N LYS A 401 7.40 -16.31 -8.51
CA LYS A 401 8.69 -15.60 -8.46
C LYS A 401 8.76 -14.70 -7.22
N VAL A 402 7.76 -13.86 -6.99
CA VAL A 402 7.74 -12.95 -5.85
C VAL A 402 7.63 -13.71 -4.53
N ALA A 403 6.70 -14.66 -4.43
CA ALA A 403 6.48 -15.45 -3.22
C ALA A 403 7.72 -16.28 -2.84
N SER A 404 8.43 -16.85 -3.81
CA SER A 404 9.66 -17.61 -3.53
C SER A 404 10.82 -16.72 -3.13
N ALA A 405 10.96 -15.53 -3.73
CA ALA A 405 11.95 -14.55 -3.31
C ALA A 405 11.73 -14.08 -1.87
N VAL A 406 10.47 -13.81 -1.50
CA VAL A 406 10.08 -13.47 -0.12
C VAL A 406 10.40 -14.63 0.83
N ALA A 407 9.94 -15.84 0.53
CA ALA A 407 10.18 -17.02 1.37
C ALA A 407 11.66 -17.34 1.54
N GLY A 408 12.47 -17.09 0.51
CA GLY A 408 13.92 -17.26 0.54
C GLY A 408 14.65 -16.25 1.42
N THR A 409 14.16 -15.01 1.45
CA THR A 409 14.76 -13.93 2.21
C THR A 409 14.31 -13.95 3.68
N TRP A 410 13.02 -14.15 3.93
CA TRP A 410 12.44 -14.22 5.29
C TRP A 410 11.95 -15.63 5.60
N GLN A 411 12.89 -16.54 5.76
CA GLN A 411 12.58 -17.95 6.04
C GLN A 411 11.77 -18.10 7.32
N GLY A 412 10.66 -18.85 7.24
CA GLY A 412 9.73 -19.04 8.35
C GLY A 412 8.60 -18.02 8.46
N SER A 413 8.58 -16.98 7.60
CA SER A 413 7.42 -16.09 7.47
C SER A 413 6.29 -16.75 6.67
N LEU A 414 5.05 -16.36 6.96
CA LEU A 414 3.87 -16.77 6.18
C LEU A 414 3.69 -15.80 5.01
N VAL A 415 3.86 -16.29 3.79
CA VAL A 415 3.61 -15.49 2.58
C VAL A 415 2.11 -15.46 2.29
N SER A 416 1.52 -14.28 2.26
CA SER A 416 0.08 -14.11 2.08
C SER A 416 -0.27 -13.02 1.08
N PRO A 417 -1.22 -13.28 0.16
CA PRO A 417 -1.88 -12.20 -0.56
C PRO A 417 -2.51 -11.21 0.40
N TYR A 418 -2.58 -9.95 0.00
CA TYR A 418 -3.07 -8.85 0.83
C TYR A 418 -3.84 -7.83 -0.01
N LEU A 419 -4.82 -7.15 0.59
CA LEU A 419 -5.42 -5.94 0.03
C LEU A 419 -4.71 -4.73 0.63
N MET A 420 -3.92 -4.04 -0.18
CA MET A 420 -3.25 -2.82 0.26
C MET A 420 -4.27 -1.71 0.53
N VAL A 421 -4.21 -1.10 1.70
CA VAL A 421 -5.13 -0.03 2.10
C VAL A 421 -4.63 1.36 1.75
N GLN A 422 -3.32 1.51 1.55
CA GLN A 422 -2.64 2.67 0.97
C GLN A 422 -2.68 2.61 -0.55
N CYS A 423 -2.08 3.60 -1.21
CA CYS A 423 -1.89 3.62 -2.65
C CYS A 423 -0.39 3.68 -2.96
N SER A 424 -0.01 3.26 -4.16
CA SER A 424 1.32 3.40 -4.74
C SER A 424 1.24 3.73 -6.22
N ASP A 425 2.36 4.06 -6.85
CA ASP A 425 2.43 4.33 -8.30
C ASP A 425 2.04 3.11 -9.16
N SER A 426 2.16 1.90 -8.62
CA SER A 426 1.79 0.66 -9.33
C SER A 426 0.31 0.57 -9.73
N ARG A 427 -0.56 1.36 -9.11
CA ARG A 427 -1.99 1.47 -9.48
C ARG A 427 -2.21 1.83 -10.96
N HIS A 428 -1.24 2.53 -11.56
CA HIS A 428 -1.29 2.96 -12.95
C HIS A 428 -0.96 1.84 -13.95
N TYR A 429 -0.39 0.71 -13.49
CA TYR A 429 0.11 -0.36 -14.36
C TYR A 429 -0.96 -1.37 -14.81
N GLY A 430 -2.19 -1.29 -14.29
CA GLY A 430 -3.30 -2.15 -14.74
C GLY A 430 -3.53 -2.21 -16.25
N PRO A 431 -3.37 -1.13 -17.02
CA PRO A 431 -3.49 -1.15 -18.48
C PRO A 431 -2.38 -1.92 -19.23
N VAL A 432 -1.25 -2.21 -18.59
CA VAL A 432 -0.08 -2.85 -19.21
C VAL A 432 0.30 -4.18 -18.56
N SER A 433 -0.26 -4.54 -17.41
CA SER A 433 -0.01 -5.81 -16.77
C SER A 433 -1.17 -6.27 -15.88
N ASN A 434 -1.43 -7.59 -15.87
CA ASN A 434 -2.37 -8.24 -14.95
C ASN A 434 -1.68 -8.76 -13.66
N HIS A 435 -0.34 -8.63 -13.56
CA HIS A 435 0.46 -9.17 -12.48
C HIS A 435 1.23 -8.05 -11.79
N VAL A 436 0.52 -7.25 -11.00
CA VAL A 436 1.05 -6.09 -10.26
C VAL A 436 1.03 -6.42 -8.77
N TYR A 437 2.20 -6.57 -8.18
CA TYR A 437 2.38 -6.93 -6.77
C TYR A 437 3.04 -5.79 -6.01
N ARG A 438 2.65 -5.62 -4.73
CA ARG A 438 3.10 -4.53 -3.86
C ARG A 438 3.74 -5.13 -2.63
N PHE A 439 5.05 -4.97 -2.55
CA PHE A 439 5.82 -5.54 -1.44
C PHE A 439 7.07 -4.70 -1.18
N SER A 440 7.03 -3.92 -0.12
CA SER A 440 8.22 -3.27 0.43
C SER A 440 9.09 -4.35 1.07
N ALA A 441 10.27 -4.58 0.48
CA ALA A 441 11.16 -5.67 0.85
C ALA A 441 11.82 -5.44 2.22
N MET A 442 11.02 -5.34 3.27
CA MET A 442 11.42 -5.00 4.63
C MET A 442 10.67 -5.84 5.67
N ASP A 443 11.32 -6.14 6.78
CA ASP A 443 10.67 -6.59 8.01
C ASP A 443 10.59 -5.41 8.99
N LEU A 444 9.38 -5.04 9.37
CA LEU A 444 9.10 -3.84 10.15
C LEU A 444 8.38 -4.16 11.45
N THR A 445 8.89 -3.61 12.54
CA THR A 445 8.15 -3.54 13.79
C THR A 445 6.99 -2.55 13.68
N ALA A 446 6.02 -2.63 14.59
CA ALA A 446 4.93 -1.66 14.65
C ALA A 446 5.44 -0.22 14.91
N GLU A 447 6.52 -0.08 15.69
CA GLU A 447 7.14 1.21 15.97
C GLU A 447 7.79 1.79 14.70
N GLU A 448 8.61 1.01 13.98
CA GLU A 448 9.23 1.43 12.71
C GLU A 448 8.16 1.84 11.69
N ARG A 449 7.14 1.01 11.50
CA ARG A 449 6.03 1.30 10.57
C ARG A 449 5.30 2.61 10.92
N SER A 450 5.17 2.94 12.20
CA SER A 450 4.53 4.20 12.63
C SER A 450 5.33 5.46 12.32
N THR A 451 6.60 5.32 11.91
CA THR A 451 7.45 6.46 11.53
C THR A 451 7.37 6.82 10.04
N ILE A 452 6.74 5.99 9.22
CA ILE A 452 6.46 6.31 7.80
C ILE A 452 5.60 7.58 7.76
N HIS A 453 6.00 8.58 6.97
CA HIS A 453 5.45 9.94 6.94
C HIS A 453 5.50 10.70 8.29
N GLY A 454 5.93 10.03 9.36
CA GLY A 454 6.10 10.62 10.69
C GLY A 454 7.49 11.21 10.91
N ASN A 455 7.75 11.63 12.16
CA ASN A 455 9.07 12.06 12.59
C ASN A 455 9.92 10.85 12.99
N ASN A 456 11.26 11.01 12.89
CA ASN A 456 12.23 10.00 13.30
C ASN A 456 12.16 8.70 12.50
N GLU A 457 11.85 8.79 11.21
CA GLU A 457 11.92 7.67 10.28
C GLU A 457 13.34 7.10 10.28
N ARG A 458 13.42 5.77 10.33
CA ARG A 458 14.69 5.06 10.47
C ARG A 458 14.54 3.60 10.08
N ILE A 459 15.64 3.00 9.66
CA ILE A 459 15.70 1.59 9.29
C ILE A 459 16.91 0.91 9.93
N ARG A 460 16.75 -0.33 10.38
CA ARG A 460 17.87 -1.17 10.79
C ARG A 460 18.74 -1.52 9.58
N THR A 461 20.07 -1.44 9.73
CA THR A 461 20.99 -1.71 8.61
C THR A 461 20.89 -3.13 8.06
N GLU A 462 20.52 -4.10 8.90
CA GLU A 462 20.28 -5.48 8.46
C GLU A 462 19.09 -5.60 7.49
N VAL A 463 18.04 -4.78 7.67
CA VAL A 463 16.84 -4.76 6.81
C VAL A 463 17.20 -4.25 5.42
N ILE A 464 18.12 -3.27 5.31
CA ILE A 464 18.65 -2.80 4.01
C ILE A 464 19.26 -3.96 3.24
N GLY A 465 20.08 -4.78 3.92
CA GLY A 465 20.65 -5.98 3.32
C GLY A 465 19.60 -6.99 2.86
N ARG A 466 18.51 -7.18 3.63
CA ARG A 466 17.40 -8.06 3.22
C ARG A 466 16.65 -7.54 2.00
N ALA A 467 16.48 -6.23 1.90
CA ALA A 467 15.87 -5.63 0.70
C ALA A 467 16.68 -5.96 -0.56
N VAL A 468 18.00 -5.81 -0.52
CA VAL A 468 18.89 -6.17 -1.63
C VAL A 468 18.80 -7.68 -1.93
N GLU A 469 18.87 -8.54 -0.89
CA GLU A 469 18.76 -9.99 -1.05
C GLU A 469 17.45 -10.40 -1.74
N PHE A 470 16.34 -9.80 -1.38
CA PHE A 470 15.04 -10.05 -2.02
C PHE A 470 15.10 -9.75 -3.53
N TYR A 471 15.63 -8.58 -3.92
CA TYR A 471 15.72 -8.21 -5.33
C TYR A 471 16.74 -9.06 -6.11
N ILE A 472 17.85 -9.49 -5.50
CA ILE A 472 18.75 -10.47 -6.12
C ILE A 472 18.00 -11.77 -6.41
N ARG A 473 17.26 -12.30 -5.43
CA ARG A 473 16.48 -13.53 -5.60
C ARG A 473 15.38 -13.40 -6.64
N LEU A 474 14.72 -12.25 -6.69
CA LEU A 474 13.63 -11.97 -7.63
C LEU A 474 14.16 -11.86 -9.06
N MET A 475 15.16 -11.01 -9.29
CA MET A 475 15.73 -10.77 -10.62
C MET A 475 16.43 -12.01 -11.18
N SER A 476 17.00 -12.86 -10.32
CA SER A 476 17.59 -14.14 -10.74
C SER A 476 16.59 -15.16 -11.30
N GLN A 477 15.30 -14.89 -11.18
CA GLN A 477 14.20 -15.70 -11.72
C GLN A 477 13.54 -15.09 -12.96
N CYS A 478 13.97 -13.90 -13.37
CA CYS A 478 13.39 -13.15 -14.49
C CYS A 478 14.11 -13.42 -15.82
#